data_c12c36eb879401b2aaf0f4e80c4fd9f2
#
_entry.id   c12c36eb879401b2aaf0f4e80c4fd9f2
#
_cell.length_a   1.000
_cell.length_b   1.000
_cell.length_c   1.000
_cell.angle_alpha   90.00
_cell.angle_beta   90.00
_cell.angle_gamma   90.00
#
_symmetry.space_group_name_H-M   'P 1'
#
loop_
_entity.id
_entity.type
_entity.pdbx_description
1 polymer ?
#
loop_
_entity_poly.entity_id
_entity_poly.type
_entity_poly.pdbx_seq_one_letter_code
_entity_poly.pdbx_strand_id
1 'polypeptide(L)'
;MYKRQQAWSGDVVSDWGVLRNQISAALNLSLTGIPYWNSDIGGFFSANKFPEGVKDPAFHELYVRWMQFATFTGMMRSHGTNTPREIFMFGERGYWAFDAQEKMINLRYRLLPYIYSTSWKITSEGESLMRALFSDFPEDKEVLDLGDEYLFGKSILVAPVTSETRSRSLYLPAGTRWIDFWTGEVQDGGCEITRETPVDIIPLYVKAGSIIPVGPTVQFATEKSWDDLQLRIYPGANGEFTLYEDEDDNYNYEKGKYSTIRMTWNDKERKLTIHPRQGNYNGMLQERKFHIVLVNGQDGLGLDNESYTVNVEYQGKKINIKLP
;
A
#
# COMPACT_ATOMS: atom_id res chain seq x y z
N MET A 1 -18.14 10.47 -13.10
CA MET A 1 -17.51 11.79 -13.33
C MET A 1 -16.55 12.20 -12.22
N TYR A 2 -16.79 11.91 -10.94
CA TYR A 2 -15.93 12.31 -9.80
C TYR A 2 -14.77 11.35 -9.47
N LYS A 3 -14.68 10.20 -10.13
CA LYS A 3 -13.70 9.14 -9.81
C LYS A 3 -12.25 9.47 -10.21
N ARG A 4 -12.01 10.60 -10.87
CA ARG A 4 -10.68 11.05 -11.31
C ARG A 4 -10.20 12.29 -10.57
N GLN A 5 -11.02 12.83 -9.66
CA GLN A 5 -10.65 13.99 -8.88
C GLN A 5 -9.94 13.55 -7.61
N GLN A 6 -8.90 14.27 -7.28
CA GLN A 6 -8.23 14.15 -6.00
C GLN A 6 -8.66 15.28 -5.09
N ALA A 7 -8.97 14.94 -3.86
CA ALA A 7 -9.17 15.89 -2.78
C ALA A 7 -7.98 15.88 -1.82
N TRP A 8 -7.72 17.01 -1.18
CA TRP A 8 -6.75 17.07 -0.09
C TRP A 8 -7.35 17.79 1.13
N SER A 9 -6.73 17.63 2.28
CA SER A 9 -7.22 18.14 3.56
C SER A 9 -7.26 19.67 3.71
N GLY A 10 -6.70 20.41 2.75
CA GLY A 10 -6.39 21.81 2.94
C GLY A 10 -5.14 22.03 3.79
N ASP A 11 -4.89 23.29 4.15
CA ASP A 11 -3.70 23.73 4.86
C ASP A 11 -3.81 23.44 6.37
N VAL A 12 -3.50 22.23 6.77
CA VAL A 12 -3.56 21.80 8.16
C VAL A 12 -2.26 22.07 8.92
N VAL A 13 -2.34 22.17 10.25
CA VAL A 13 -1.16 22.37 11.10
C VAL A 13 -0.41 21.05 11.37
N SER A 14 0.89 21.15 11.64
CA SER A 14 1.74 20.04 12.03
C SER A 14 1.45 19.63 13.48
N ASP A 15 0.61 18.61 13.66
CA ASP A 15 0.19 18.10 14.97
C ASP A 15 -0.23 16.64 14.91
N TRP A 16 0.02 15.89 15.99
CA TRP A 16 -0.34 14.46 16.09
C TRP A 16 -1.85 14.21 16.04
N GLY A 17 -2.63 15.05 16.71
CA GLY A 17 -4.10 14.96 16.67
C GLY A 17 -4.64 15.24 15.26
N VAL A 18 -4.01 16.19 14.55
CA VAL A 18 -4.35 16.46 13.14
C VAL A 18 -4.01 15.27 12.27
N LEU A 19 -2.82 14.66 12.40
CA LEU A 19 -2.47 13.42 11.68
C LEU A 19 -3.54 12.33 11.90
N ARG A 20 -3.94 12.10 13.15
CA ARG A 20 -4.97 11.12 13.47
C ARG A 20 -6.30 11.43 12.76
N ASN A 21 -6.71 12.68 12.76
CA ASN A 21 -7.96 13.11 12.14
C ASN A 21 -7.92 12.97 10.60
N GLN A 22 -6.73 13.03 9.97
CA GLN A 22 -6.61 12.83 8.52
C GLN A 22 -7.02 11.42 8.09
N ILE A 23 -6.84 10.42 8.93
CA ILE A 23 -7.22 9.03 8.61
C ILE A 23 -8.74 8.95 8.50
N SER A 24 -9.48 9.35 9.54
CA SER A 24 -10.95 9.34 9.53
C SER A 24 -11.53 10.23 8.42
N ALA A 25 -10.93 11.41 8.17
CA ALA A 25 -11.35 12.30 7.10
C ALA A 25 -11.21 11.62 5.71
N ALA A 26 -10.10 10.93 5.47
CA ALA A 26 -9.88 10.17 4.24
C ALA A 26 -10.93 9.06 4.06
N LEU A 27 -11.23 8.30 5.12
CA LEU A 27 -12.22 7.22 5.10
C LEU A 27 -13.61 7.76 4.82
N ASN A 28 -14.03 8.83 5.50
CA ASN A 28 -15.33 9.48 5.27
C ASN A 28 -15.45 9.99 3.82
N LEU A 29 -14.40 10.61 3.29
CA LEU A 29 -14.42 11.07 1.90
C LEU A 29 -14.51 9.90 0.92
N SER A 30 -13.77 8.83 1.17
CA SER A 30 -13.82 7.60 0.37
C SER A 30 -15.23 7.00 0.32
N LEU A 31 -15.97 7.00 1.44
CA LEU A 31 -17.35 6.53 1.53
C LEU A 31 -18.33 7.40 0.70
N THR A 32 -18.01 8.67 0.47
CA THR A 32 -18.81 9.53 -0.43
C THR A 32 -18.55 9.29 -1.92
N GLY A 33 -17.68 8.34 -2.26
CA GLY A 33 -17.32 8.01 -3.64
C GLY A 33 -16.20 8.86 -4.22
N ILE A 34 -15.45 9.59 -3.39
CA ILE A 34 -14.21 10.29 -3.78
C ILE A 34 -13.03 9.42 -3.32
N PRO A 35 -12.44 8.61 -4.23
CA PRO A 35 -11.53 7.53 -3.83
C PRO A 35 -10.09 7.99 -3.60
N TYR A 36 -9.74 9.20 -4.03
CA TYR A 36 -8.39 9.72 -3.95
C TYR A 36 -8.32 10.89 -2.97
N TRP A 37 -7.61 10.65 -1.89
CA TRP A 37 -7.37 11.60 -0.82
C TRP A 37 -5.87 11.74 -0.56
N ASN A 38 -5.46 12.93 -0.13
CA ASN A 38 -4.17 13.12 0.52
C ASN A 38 -4.22 14.24 1.54
N SER A 39 -3.21 14.28 2.39
CA SER A 39 -2.84 15.43 3.21
C SER A 39 -1.38 15.77 2.96
N ASP A 40 -1.02 17.01 3.24
CA ASP A 40 0.37 17.44 3.15
C ASP A 40 1.19 16.74 4.23
N ILE A 41 2.22 15.99 3.84
CA ILE A 41 3.04 15.22 4.77
C ILE A 41 3.69 16.16 5.79
N GLY A 42 3.47 15.85 7.08
CA GLY A 42 3.94 16.66 8.18
C GLY A 42 3.06 17.88 8.51
N GLY A 43 1.91 18.05 7.83
CA GLY A 43 1.03 19.22 7.94
C GLY A 43 1.56 20.41 7.14
N PHE A 44 0.70 21.29 6.65
CA PHE A 44 1.09 22.45 5.84
C PHE A 44 1.81 23.53 6.68
N PHE A 45 1.25 23.90 7.83
CA PHE A 45 1.82 24.91 8.74
C PHE A 45 2.63 24.24 9.85
N SER A 46 3.96 24.31 9.80
CA SER A 46 4.85 23.74 10.83
C SER A 46 5.24 24.73 11.91
N ALA A 47 5.38 26.01 11.58
CA ALA A 47 5.99 27.02 12.45
C ALA A 47 5.25 27.23 13.79
N ASN A 48 3.95 26.94 13.87
CA ASN A 48 3.17 27.11 15.09
C ASN A 48 3.63 26.18 16.22
N LYS A 49 4.07 24.98 15.90
CA LYS A 49 4.51 23.97 16.87
C LYS A 49 6.00 23.67 16.76
N PHE A 50 6.54 23.77 15.55
CA PHE A 50 7.93 23.50 15.23
C PHE A 50 8.56 24.70 14.52
N PRO A 51 8.87 25.81 15.25
CA PRO A 51 9.40 27.05 14.65
C PRO A 51 10.74 26.83 13.94
N GLU A 52 11.54 25.87 14.37
CA GLU A 52 12.80 25.51 13.73
C GLU A 52 12.62 24.54 12.52
N GLY A 53 11.38 24.11 12.22
CA GLY A 53 11.05 23.24 11.09
C GLY A 53 11.87 21.95 11.09
N VAL A 54 12.54 21.67 9.97
CA VAL A 54 13.39 20.46 9.81
C VAL A 54 14.63 20.41 10.71
N LYS A 55 14.90 21.45 11.49
CA LYS A 55 15.96 21.42 12.51
C LYS A 55 15.45 20.88 13.85
N ASP A 56 14.14 20.77 14.02
CA ASP A 56 13.52 20.25 15.23
C ASP A 56 13.38 18.71 15.15
N PRO A 57 14.07 17.93 16.01
CA PRO A 57 13.95 16.46 15.99
C PRO A 57 12.52 15.94 16.23
N ALA A 58 11.69 16.68 16.98
CA ALA A 58 10.30 16.28 17.21
C ALA A 58 9.45 16.43 15.93
N PHE A 59 9.79 17.38 15.06
CA PHE A 59 9.17 17.48 13.73
C PHE A 59 9.58 16.31 12.83
N HIS A 60 10.83 15.83 12.95
CA HIS A 60 11.28 14.67 12.19
C HIS A 60 10.40 13.43 12.45
N GLU A 61 10.04 13.17 13.71
CA GLU A 61 9.23 12.00 14.02
C GLU A 61 7.80 12.15 13.51
N LEU A 62 7.15 13.27 13.73
CA LEU A 62 5.82 13.54 13.19
C LEU A 62 5.82 13.42 11.67
N TYR A 63 6.84 13.98 11.00
CA TYR A 63 6.97 13.94 9.55
C TYR A 63 7.11 12.52 9.02
N VAL A 64 7.99 11.71 9.61
CA VAL A 64 8.20 10.30 9.24
C VAL A 64 6.91 9.51 9.45
N ARG A 65 6.21 9.67 10.57
CA ARG A 65 4.93 8.96 10.83
C ARG A 65 3.84 9.39 9.83
N TRP A 66 3.82 10.67 9.47
CA TRP A 66 2.89 11.15 8.44
C TRP A 66 3.24 10.60 7.04
N MET A 67 4.51 10.49 6.71
CA MET A 67 4.96 9.87 5.46
C MET A 67 4.60 8.38 5.41
N GLN A 68 4.71 7.67 6.51
CA GLN A 68 4.26 6.27 6.61
C GLN A 68 2.76 6.14 6.30
N PHE A 69 1.93 7.00 6.86
CA PHE A 69 0.51 7.08 6.49
C PHE A 69 0.32 7.42 5.01
N ALA A 70 0.98 8.46 4.52
CA ALA A 70 0.85 8.93 3.14
C ALA A 70 1.27 7.89 2.09
N THR A 71 2.17 6.97 2.44
CA THR A 71 2.56 5.83 1.58
C THR A 71 1.36 4.98 1.19
N PHE A 72 0.34 4.92 2.03
CA PHE A 72 -0.89 4.16 1.83
C PHE A 72 -2.13 5.05 1.60
N THR A 73 -1.94 6.16 0.93
CA THR A 73 -3.02 7.05 0.46
C THR A 73 -3.05 7.11 -1.07
N GLY A 74 -4.05 7.77 -1.65
CA GLY A 74 -4.16 7.94 -3.09
C GLY A 74 -2.99 8.67 -3.72
N MET A 75 -2.50 9.74 -3.06
CA MET A 75 -1.30 10.48 -3.47
C MET A 75 -0.38 10.64 -2.26
N MET A 76 0.90 10.33 -2.44
CA MET A 76 1.96 10.60 -1.48
C MET A 76 2.59 11.94 -1.83
N ARG A 77 2.32 12.98 -1.02
CA ARG A 77 2.71 14.35 -1.34
C ARG A 77 3.41 15.03 -0.17
N SER A 78 4.66 15.43 -0.38
CA SER A 78 5.37 16.36 0.51
C SER A 78 5.05 17.78 0.08
N HIS A 79 4.42 18.55 0.95
CA HIS A 79 4.05 19.95 0.70
C HIS A 79 3.84 20.71 2.02
N GLY A 80 4.08 21.99 1.99
CA GLY A 80 3.86 22.89 3.14
C GLY A 80 4.63 24.18 3.04
N THR A 81 4.49 25.03 4.06
CA THR A 81 5.20 26.30 4.20
C THR A 81 6.16 26.27 5.39
N ASN A 82 6.93 27.34 5.55
CA ASN A 82 7.84 27.67 6.65
C ASN A 82 9.16 26.87 6.71
N THR A 83 9.23 25.68 6.12
CA THR A 83 10.45 24.86 6.13
C THR A 83 10.54 24.03 4.86
N PRO A 84 11.73 23.82 4.29
CA PRO A 84 11.92 22.86 3.20
C PRO A 84 11.62 21.43 3.68
N ARG A 85 11.22 20.54 2.75
CA ARG A 85 10.71 19.20 3.09
C ARG A 85 11.32 18.11 2.22
N GLU A 86 12.39 18.40 1.52
CA GLU A 86 13.15 17.41 0.79
C GLU A 86 13.81 16.45 1.78
N ILE A 87 13.86 15.17 1.43
CA ILE A 87 14.34 14.10 2.30
C ILE A 87 15.72 14.40 2.91
N PHE A 88 16.64 14.99 2.13
CA PHE A 88 18.00 15.34 2.59
C PHE A 88 18.03 16.49 3.62
N MET A 89 16.93 17.23 3.79
CA MET A 89 16.82 18.24 4.83
C MET A 89 16.59 17.65 6.22
N PHE A 90 16.17 16.39 6.27
CA PHE A 90 15.99 15.64 7.52
C PHE A 90 17.24 14.85 7.94
N GLY A 91 18.36 15.07 7.30
CA GLY A 91 19.64 14.42 7.54
C GLY A 91 20.21 13.73 6.30
N GLU A 92 21.37 13.11 6.45
CA GLU A 92 22.01 12.32 5.42
C GLU A 92 21.62 10.84 5.54
N ARG A 93 21.91 10.04 4.51
CA ARG A 93 21.73 8.58 4.55
C ARG A 93 22.55 7.99 5.71
N GLY A 94 21.94 7.12 6.50
CA GLY A 94 22.43 6.62 7.79
C GLY A 94 21.85 7.36 9.00
N TYR A 95 21.17 8.48 8.79
CA TYR A 95 20.38 9.11 9.85
C TYR A 95 18.94 8.57 9.82
N TRP A 96 18.41 8.21 10.96
CA TRP A 96 17.14 7.48 11.07
C TRP A 96 15.96 8.13 10.33
N ALA A 97 15.87 9.47 10.33
CA ALA A 97 14.75 10.16 9.69
C ALA A 97 14.86 10.16 8.16
N PHE A 98 16.09 10.22 7.61
CA PHE A 98 16.32 10.02 6.19
C PHE A 98 16.00 8.58 5.78
N ASP A 99 16.58 7.60 6.49
CA ASP A 99 16.45 6.18 6.13
C ASP A 99 14.99 5.69 6.22
N ALA A 100 14.24 6.14 7.23
CA ALA A 100 12.82 5.81 7.36
C ALA A 100 11.97 6.39 6.22
N GLN A 101 12.29 7.60 5.75
CA GLN A 101 11.62 8.21 4.59
C GLN A 101 11.98 7.47 3.29
N GLU A 102 13.26 7.19 3.05
CA GLU A 102 13.73 6.45 1.88
C GLU A 102 13.08 5.06 1.80
N LYS A 103 12.96 4.37 2.93
CA LYS A 103 12.26 3.09 3.04
C LYS A 103 10.80 3.19 2.57
N MET A 104 10.08 4.21 2.98
CA MET A 104 8.68 4.41 2.59
C MET A 104 8.52 4.80 1.12
N ILE A 105 9.41 5.64 0.60
CA ILE A 105 9.42 6.03 -0.82
C ILE A 105 9.68 4.80 -1.69
N ASN A 106 10.69 4.00 -1.35
CA ASN A 106 11.01 2.77 -2.06
C ASN A 106 9.86 1.77 -2.00
N LEU A 107 9.23 1.60 -0.83
CA LEU A 107 8.04 0.75 -0.68
C LEU A 107 6.90 1.21 -1.58
N ARG A 108 6.61 2.52 -1.64
CA ARG A 108 5.57 3.07 -2.50
C ARG A 108 5.82 2.75 -3.97
N TYR A 109 7.06 2.94 -4.46
CA TYR A 109 7.43 2.61 -5.83
C TYR A 109 7.29 1.11 -6.12
N ARG A 110 7.73 0.26 -5.21
CA ARG A 110 7.60 -1.19 -5.36
C ARG A 110 6.14 -1.66 -5.36
N LEU A 111 5.25 -0.97 -4.67
CA LEU A 111 3.81 -1.27 -4.68
C LEU A 111 3.05 -0.67 -5.87
N LEU A 112 3.69 0.05 -6.80
CA LEU A 112 2.99 0.65 -7.95
C LEU A 112 2.16 -0.34 -8.77
N PRO A 113 2.61 -1.58 -9.06
CA PRO A 113 1.78 -2.55 -9.79
C PRO A 113 0.49 -2.89 -9.05
N TYR A 114 0.54 -3.00 -7.72
CA TYR A 114 -0.64 -3.19 -6.87
C TYR A 114 -1.55 -1.96 -6.85
N ILE A 115 -0.97 -0.77 -6.66
CA ILE A 115 -1.70 0.51 -6.58
C ILE A 115 -2.39 0.82 -7.91
N TYR A 116 -1.68 0.70 -9.03
CA TYR A 116 -2.20 1.00 -10.36
C TYR A 116 -3.35 0.07 -10.75
N SER A 117 -3.19 -1.23 -10.48
CA SER A 117 -4.24 -2.23 -10.70
C SER A 117 -5.47 -1.99 -9.82
N THR A 118 -5.28 -1.57 -8.55
CA THR A 118 -6.38 -1.20 -7.66
C THR A 118 -7.06 0.08 -8.15
N SER A 119 -6.30 1.06 -8.65
CA SER A 119 -6.84 2.30 -9.22
C SER A 119 -7.69 2.06 -10.47
N TRP A 120 -7.32 1.09 -11.30
CA TRP A 120 -8.18 0.65 -12.41
C TRP A 120 -9.53 0.13 -11.90
N LYS A 121 -9.57 -0.68 -10.85
CA LYS A 121 -10.83 -1.17 -10.25
C LYS A 121 -11.69 -0.04 -9.68
N ILE A 122 -11.08 1.01 -9.15
CA ILE A 122 -11.80 2.21 -8.73
C ILE A 122 -12.56 2.82 -9.92
N THR A 123 -11.90 2.94 -11.06
CA THR A 123 -12.47 3.55 -12.26
C THR A 123 -13.50 2.64 -12.93
N SER A 124 -13.24 1.34 -13.05
CA SER A 124 -14.08 0.38 -13.78
C SER A 124 -15.21 -0.21 -12.94
N GLU A 125 -14.99 -0.43 -11.64
CA GLU A 125 -15.91 -1.16 -10.75
C GLU A 125 -16.48 -0.31 -9.61
N GLY A 126 -15.96 0.91 -9.39
CA GLY A 126 -16.41 1.80 -8.32
C GLY A 126 -15.86 1.44 -6.95
N GLU A 127 -14.75 0.73 -6.88
CA GLU A 127 -14.06 0.40 -5.63
C GLU A 127 -13.41 1.63 -4.97
N SER A 128 -12.84 1.46 -3.80
CA SER A 128 -12.08 2.48 -3.07
C SER A 128 -10.67 1.99 -2.77
N LEU A 129 -9.71 2.91 -2.78
CA LEU A 129 -8.32 2.60 -2.43
C LEU A 129 -8.13 2.53 -0.91
N MET A 130 -8.65 3.55 -0.19
CA MET A 130 -8.70 3.56 1.28
C MET A 130 -10.11 3.12 1.69
N ARG A 131 -10.22 2.00 2.40
CA ARG A 131 -11.50 1.34 2.69
C ARG A 131 -11.70 1.25 4.20
N ALA A 132 -12.79 1.83 4.69
CA ALA A 132 -13.20 1.64 6.08
C ALA A 132 -13.45 0.15 6.33
N LEU A 133 -12.98 -0.38 7.46
CA LEU A 133 -13.00 -1.82 7.73
C LEU A 133 -14.40 -2.42 7.69
N PHE A 134 -15.42 -1.71 8.15
CA PHE A 134 -16.80 -2.18 8.13
C PHE A 134 -17.34 -2.47 6.71
N SER A 135 -16.74 -1.87 5.67
CA SER A 135 -17.15 -2.10 4.28
C SER A 135 -16.76 -3.51 3.79
N ASP A 136 -15.71 -4.09 4.35
CA ASP A 136 -15.21 -5.42 3.99
C ASP A 136 -15.50 -6.48 5.07
N PHE A 137 -15.83 -6.05 6.30
CA PHE A 137 -16.12 -6.91 7.45
C PHE A 137 -17.43 -6.47 8.14
N PRO A 138 -18.59 -6.45 7.42
CA PRO A 138 -19.85 -5.90 7.96
C PRO A 138 -20.44 -6.70 9.13
N GLU A 139 -20.04 -7.97 9.28
CA GLU A 139 -20.50 -8.83 10.37
C GLU A 139 -19.67 -8.66 11.66
N ASP A 140 -18.53 -7.97 11.59
CA ASP A 140 -17.67 -7.71 12.73
C ASP A 140 -18.02 -6.36 13.36
N LYS A 141 -18.64 -6.41 14.54
CA LYS A 141 -19.12 -5.19 15.22
C LYS A 141 -17.99 -4.31 15.75
N GLU A 142 -16.83 -4.88 16.02
CA GLU A 142 -15.69 -4.15 16.56
C GLU A 142 -15.11 -3.16 15.54
N VAL A 143 -15.33 -3.39 14.24
CA VAL A 143 -14.80 -2.49 13.19
C VAL A 143 -15.71 -1.29 12.86
N LEU A 144 -16.92 -1.20 13.42
CA LEU A 144 -17.90 -0.19 13.02
C LEU A 144 -17.44 1.25 13.31
N ASP A 145 -16.77 1.46 14.43
CA ASP A 145 -16.30 2.77 14.88
C ASP A 145 -14.79 2.97 14.77
N LEU A 146 -14.07 2.01 14.13
CA LEU A 146 -12.63 2.13 13.92
C LEU A 146 -12.32 3.16 12.81
N GLY A 147 -11.80 4.31 13.21
CA GLY A 147 -11.50 5.43 12.31
C GLY A 147 -10.00 5.71 12.15
N ASP A 148 -9.11 4.90 12.72
CA ASP A 148 -7.66 5.12 12.72
C ASP A 148 -6.85 3.93 12.15
N GLU A 149 -7.55 3.00 11.52
CA GLU A 149 -7.01 1.91 10.72
C GLU A 149 -7.97 1.56 9.56
N TYR A 150 -7.43 1.02 8.47
CA TYR A 150 -8.20 0.81 7.24
C TYR A 150 -7.55 -0.24 6.33
N LEU A 151 -8.28 -0.72 5.30
CA LEU A 151 -7.68 -1.46 4.20
C LEU A 151 -7.19 -0.53 3.09
N PHE A 152 -5.96 -0.75 2.63
CA PHE A 152 -5.42 -0.19 1.40
C PHE A 152 -5.60 -1.21 0.26
N GLY A 153 -6.50 -0.90 -0.66
CA GLY A 153 -7.11 -1.91 -1.53
C GLY A 153 -7.89 -2.95 -0.70
N LYS A 154 -7.95 -4.20 -1.16
CA LYS A 154 -8.65 -5.29 -0.45
C LYS A 154 -7.73 -6.18 0.39
N SER A 155 -6.43 -5.89 0.39
CA SER A 155 -5.44 -6.85 0.88
C SER A 155 -4.62 -6.38 2.07
N ILE A 156 -4.33 -5.09 2.20
CA ILE A 156 -3.36 -4.58 3.19
C ILE A 156 -4.10 -3.75 4.25
N LEU A 157 -4.14 -4.25 5.47
CA LEU A 157 -4.56 -3.48 6.64
C LEU A 157 -3.43 -2.54 7.04
N VAL A 158 -3.75 -1.28 7.22
CA VAL A 158 -2.82 -0.21 7.60
C VAL A 158 -3.29 0.39 8.92
N ALA A 159 -2.44 0.39 9.92
CA ALA A 159 -2.69 0.99 11.23
C ALA A 159 -1.64 2.07 11.53
N PRO A 160 -1.82 3.32 11.08
CA PRO A 160 -0.85 4.38 11.26
C PRO A 160 -0.54 4.67 12.74
N VAL A 161 0.71 5.01 13.02
CA VAL A 161 1.13 5.49 14.34
C VAL A 161 0.84 6.98 14.44
N THR A 162 -0.03 7.36 15.34
CA THR A 162 -0.56 8.74 15.49
C THR A 162 -0.17 9.41 16.78
N SER A 163 0.91 8.96 17.40
CA SER A 163 1.48 9.52 18.64
C SER A 163 2.99 9.21 18.73
N GLU A 164 3.67 9.82 19.67
CA GLU A 164 5.12 9.64 19.92
C GLU A 164 5.46 8.31 20.58
N THR A 165 4.53 7.35 20.62
CA THR A 165 4.75 6.02 21.22
C THR A 165 5.52 5.10 20.28
N ARG A 166 6.21 4.12 20.85
CA ARG A 166 6.87 3.04 20.10
C ARG A 166 6.06 1.76 20.06
N SER A 167 4.76 1.88 20.28
CA SER A 167 3.80 0.77 20.16
C SER A 167 2.46 1.27 19.62
N ARG A 168 1.74 0.39 18.94
CA ARG A 168 0.40 0.65 18.41
C ARG A 168 -0.49 -0.55 18.70
N SER A 169 -1.57 -0.33 19.46
CA SER A 169 -2.67 -1.29 19.56
C SER A 169 -3.56 -1.15 18.34
N LEU A 170 -3.91 -2.25 17.72
CA LEU A 170 -4.75 -2.30 16.52
C LEU A 170 -5.65 -3.53 16.56
N TYR A 171 -6.76 -3.47 15.86
CA TYR A 171 -7.69 -4.58 15.75
C TYR A 171 -7.51 -5.33 14.43
N LEU A 172 -7.40 -6.63 14.50
CA LEU A 172 -7.40 -7.50 13.32
C LEU A 172 -8.82 -8.03 13.09
N PRO A 173 -9.53 -7.60 12.03
CA PRO A 173 -10.91 -8.01 11.76
C PRO A 173 -11.11 -9.53 11.74
N ALA A 174 -12.25 -9.96 12.29
CA ALA A 174 -12.64 -11.36 12.36
C ALA A 174 -12.92 -11.98 10.97
N GLY A 175 -12.99 -13.32 10.91
CA GLY A 175 -13.39 -14.06 9.72
C GLY A 175 -12.23 -14.39 8.75
N THR A 176 -11.02 -13.95 9.05
CA THR A 176 -9.82 -14.27 8.28
C THR A 176 -8.58 -14.32 9.18
N ARG A 177 -7.48 -14.82 8.62
CA ARG A 177 -6.15 -14.68 9.23
C ARG A 177 -5.42 -13.51 8.58
N TRP A 178 -4.48 -12.95 9.33
CA TRP A 178 -3.66 -11.82 8.95
C TRP A 178 -2.19 -12.20 9.01
N ILE A 179 -1.42 -11.76 8.05
CA ILE A 179 0.02 -12.02 7.99
C ILE A 179 0.74 -10.68 8.16
N ASP A 180 1.59 -10.57 9.19
CA ASP A 180 2.41 -9.38 9.38
C ASP A 180 3.25 -9.14 8.12
N PHE A 181 3.10 -7.95 7.55
CA PHE A 181 3.74 -7.58 6.29
C PHE A 181 5.28 -7.61 6.38
N TRP A 182 5.82 -7.26 7.56
CA TRP A 182 7.26 -7.12 7.77
C TRP A 182 7.94 -8.42 8.17
N THR A 183 7.26 -9.27 8.92
CA THR A 183 7.85 -10.51 9.47
C THR A 183 7.35 -11.77 8.77
N GLY A 184 6.13 -11.75 8.21
CA GLY A 184 5.46 -12.93 7.68
C GLY A 184 4.75 -13.78 8.74
N GLU A 185 4.76 -13.36 10.01
CA GLU A 185 4.06 -14.06 11.10
C GLU A 185 2.55 -14.02 10.90
N VAL A 186 1.91 -15.15 11.18
CA VAL A 186 0.46 -15.31 11.04
C VAL A 186 -0.23 -15.00 12.35
N GLN A 187 -1.29 -14.19 12.27
CA GLN A 187 -2.16 -13.83 13.39
C GLN A 187 -3.61 -14.21 13.04
N ASP A 188 -4.36 -14.68 14.02
CA ASP A 188 -5.79 -14.87 13.87
C ASP A 188 -6.52 -13.52 13.94
N GLY A 189 -7.60 -13.36 13.17
CA GLY A 189 -8.48 -12.20 13.27
C GLY A 189 -9.48 -12.31 14.42
N GLY A 190 -10.21 -11.21 14.67
CA GLY A 190 -11.17 -11.09 15.75
C GLY A 190 -10.53 -10.72 17.10
N CYS A 191 -9.37 -10.07 17.08
CA CYS A 191 -8.67 -9.69 18.30
C CYS A 191 -7.89 -8.37 18.16
N GLU A 192 -7.74 -7.69 19.29
CA GLU A 192 -6.79 -6.59 19.42
C GLU A 192 -5.39 -7.14 19.69
N ILE A 193 -4.41 -6.55 19.05
CA ILE A 193 -2.99 -6.83 19.26
C ILE A 193 -2.23 -5.54 19.51
N THR A 194 -1.08 -5.63 20.16
CA THR A 194 -0.13 -4.52 20.29
C THR A 194 1.14 -4.85 19.52
N ARG A 195 1.51 -3.96 18.59
CA ARG A 195 2.71 -4.06 17.76
C ARG A 195 3.73 -3.04 18.20
N GLU A 196 4.98 -3.47 18.40
CA GLU A 196 6.10 -2.53 18.53
C GLU A 196 6.31 -1.80 17.21
N THR A 197 6.53 -0.49 17.30
CA THR A 197 6.66 0.40 16.15
C THR A 197 7.95 1.22 16.23
N PRO A 198 9.11 0.60 15.99
CA PRO A 198 10.31 1.36 15.69
C PRO A 198 10.01 2.46 14.67
N VAL A 199 10.78 3.53 14.66
CA VAL A 199 10.45 4.73 13.88
C VAL A 199 10.32 4.48 12.37
N ASP A 200 10.95 3.44 11.86
CA ASP A 200 10.92 3.02 10.45
C ASP A 200 9.82 1.99 10.13
N ILE A 201 9.00 1.60 11.12
CA ILE A 201 7.94 0.59 10.98
C ILE A 201 6.56 1.21 11.21
N ILE A 202 5.68 1.04 10.24
CA ILE A 202 4.23 1.20 10.37
C ILE A 202 3.60 -0.20 10.43
N PRO A 203 2.67 -0.48 11.36
CA PRO A 203 1.96 -1.76 11.37
C PRO A 203 1.16 -1.97 10.09
N LEU A 204 1.46 -3.07 9.41
CA LEU A 204 0.82 -3.52 8.18
C LEU A 204 0.54 -5.01 8.30
N TYR A 205 -0.68 -5.41 7.96
CA TYR A 205 -1.07 -6.82 7.92
C TYR A 205 -1.73 -7.15 6.59
N VAL A 206 -1.37 -8.28 6.01
CA VAL A 206 -1.94 -8.73 4.75
C VAL A 206 -2.97 -9.82 5.02
N LYS A 207 -4.15 -9.65 4.43
CA LYS A 207 -5.23 -10.63 4.54
C LYS A 207 -4.85 -11.95 3.88
N ALA A 208 -5.11 -13.07 4.54
CA ALA A 208 -4.90 -14.41 3.97
C ALA A 208 -5.65 -14.57 2.63
N GLY A 209 -5.02 -15.22 1.67
CA GLY A 209 -5.49 -15.37 0.29
C GLY A 209 -5.01 -14.27 -0.65
N SER A 210 -4.38 -13.21 -0.15
CA SER A 210 -3.94 -12.10 -1.00
C SER A 210 -2.79 -12.47 -1.93
N ILE A 211 -2.79 -11.86 -3.12
CA ILE A 211 -1.70 -11.89 -4.08
C ILE A 211 -1.26 -10.43 -4.28
N ILE A 212 -0.03 -10.10 -3.88
CA ILE A 212 0.51 -8.75 -3.96
C ILE A 212 1.63 -8.73 -5.01
N PRO A 213 1.43 -8.06 -6.16
CA PRO A 213 2.53 -7.81 -7.08
C PRO A 213 3.42 -6.70 -6.55
N VAL A 214 4.73 -6.92 -6.64
CA VAL A 214 5.77 -6.00 -6.19
C VAL A 214 6.72 -5.76 -7.34
N GLY A 215 6.90 -4.49 -7.69
CA GLY A 215 7.77 -4.05 -8.77
C GLY A 215 9.23 -3.89 -8.36
N PRO A 216 10.09 -3.53 -9.31
CA PRO A 216 11.51 -3.29 -9.05
C PRO A 216 11.73 -2.03 -8.22
N THR A 217 12.91 -1.89 -7.60
CA THR A 217 13.39 -0.63 -7.04
C THR A 217 13.76 0.32 -8.18
N VAL A 218 13.23 1.54 -8.12
CA VAL A 218 13.39 2.56 -9.16
C VAL A 218 13.56 3.95 -8.55
N GLN A 219 14.14 4.87 -9.31
CA GLN A 219 14.27 6.29 -8.95
C GLN A 219 13.02 7.12 -9.35
N PHE A 220 12.32 6.68 -10.38
CA PHE A 220 11.06 7.28 -10.83
C PHE A 220 10.17 6.21 -11.51
N ALA A 221 8.87 6.45 -11.57
CA ALA A 221 7.85 5.44 -11.90
C ALA A 221 8.05 4.74 -13.26
N THR A 222 8.63 5.42 -14.25
CA THR A 222 8.83 4.91 -15.62
C THR A 222 10.27 4.52 -15.93
N GLU A 223 11.13 4.38 -14.88
CA GLU A 223 12.55 4.00 -15.08
C GLU A 223 12.70 2.57 -15.61
N LYS A 224 11.87 1.67 -15.14
CA LYS A 224 11.89 0.25 -15.56
C LYS A 224 10.47 -0.21 -15.90
N SER A 225 10.38 -1.07 -16.89
CA SER A 225 9.13 -1.78 -17.21
C SER A 225 8.79 -2.81 -16.11
N TRP A 226 7.53 -3.27 -16.10
CA TRP A 226 7.08 -4.34 -15.19
C TRP A 226 7.25 -5.72 -15.85
N ASP A 227 8.35 -5.90 -16.56
CA ASP A 227 8.73 -7.17 -17.19
C ASP A 227 9.31 -8.18 -16.19
N ASP A 228 9.68 -7.71 -15.02
CA ASP A 228 10.21 -8.49 -13.90
C ASP A 228 9.46 -8.12 -12.61
N LEU A 229 8.49 -8.95 -12.18
CA LEU A 229 7.64 -8.70 -11.01
C LEU A 229 7.74 -9.82 -9.98
N GLN A 230 7.82 -9.46 -8.72
CA GLN A 230 7.59 -10.40 -7.63
C GLN A 230 6.08 -10.55 -7.38
N LEU A 231 5.59 -11.78 -7.25
CA LEU A 231 4.23 -12.08 -6.82
C LEU A 231 4.28 -12.75 -5.45
N ARG A 232 3.82 -12.04 -4.43
CA ARG A 232 3.76 -12.53 -3.06
C ARG A 232 2.40 -13.14 -2.78
N ILE A 233 2.37 -14.42 -2.47
CA ILE A 233 1.17 -15.16 -2.13
C ILE A 233 1.10 -15.29 -0.60
N TYR A 234 0.03 -14.82 -0.01
CA TYR A 234 -0.24 -14.88 1.43
C TYR A 234 -1.23 -16.01 1.69
N PRO A 235 -0.76 -17.21 2.10
CA PRO A 235 -1.61 -18.39 2.21
C PRO A 235 -2.61 -18.29 3.36
N GLY A 236 -3.57 -19.26 3.38
CA GLY A 236 -4.54 -19.39 4.46
C GLY A 236 -5.98 -19.19 4.03
N ALA A 237 -6.21 -18.73 2.80
CA ALA A 237 -7.51 -18.64 2.15
C ALA A 237 -7.32 -18.65 0.63
N ASN A 238 -8.40 -18.94 -0.11
CA ASN A 238 -8.42 -18.71 -1.56
C ASN A 238 -8.40 -17.22 -1.86
N GLY A 239 -7.83 -16.83 -2.99
CA GLY A 239 -7.82 -15.44 -3.40
C GLY A 239 -7.56 -15.20 -4.86
N GLU A 240 -7.66 -13.94 -5.24
CA GLU A 240 -7.39 -13.51 -6.61
C GLU A 240 -6.84 -12.08 -6.66
N PHE A 241 -6.14 -11.79 -7.72
CA PHE A 241 -5.68 -10.46 -8.09
C PHE A 241 -5.71 -10.30 -9.61
N THR A 242 -6.00 -9.12 -10.08
CA THR A 242 -5.93 -8.78 -11.51
C THR A 242 -4.89 -7.68 -11.71
N LEU A 243 -3.78 -8.01 -12.35
CA LEU A 243 -2.78 -7.05 -12.78
C LEU A 243 -3.32 -6.30 -14.00
N TYR A 244 -3.30 -4.98 -13.95
CA TYR A 244 -3.75 -4.08 -15.01
C TYR A 244 -2.59 -3.26 -15.56
N GLU A 245 -2.57 -3.06 -16.88
CA GLU A 245 -1.59 -2.23 -17.58
C GLU A 245 -2.24 -1.57 -18.81
N ASP A 246 -1.79 -0.36 -19.11
CA ASP A 246 -2.23 0.43 -20.28
C ASP A 246 -1.05 1.29 -20.82
N GLU A 247 -1.36 2.32 -21.58
CA GLU A 247 -0.39 3.26 -22.16
C GLU A 247 0.04 4.38 -21.18
N ASP A 248 -0.21 4.25 -19.87
CA ASP A 248 0.11 5.15 -18.74
C ASP A 248 -0.53 6.54 -18.81
N ASP A 249 -0.14 7.40 -19.70
CA ASP A 249 -0.27 8.86 -19.72
C ASP A 249 -1.31 9.35 -20.77
N ASN A 250 -2.38 8.55 -20.99
CA ASN A 250 -3.44 8.95 -21.89
C ASN A 250 -4.80 8.36 -21.50
N TYR A 251 -5.84 8.63 -22.29
CA TYR A 251 -7.20 8.13 -22.07
C TYR A 251 -7.61 7.00 -23.03
N ASN A 252 -6.66 6.33 -23.67
CA ASN A 252 -6.96 5.24 -24.59
C ASN A 252 -7.55 4.02 -23.87
N TYR A 253 -7.30 3.84 -22.58
CA TYR A 253 -7.93 2.81 -21.77
C TYR A 253 -9.48 2.90 -21.79
N GLU A 254 -10.06 4.09 -21.94
CA GLU A 254 -11.52 4.28 -22.13
C GLU A 254 -12.04 3.69 -23.42
N LYS A 255 -11.15 3.49 -24.40
CA LYS A 255 -11.42 2.85 -25.69
C LYS A 255 -11.01 1.37 -25.69
N GLY A 256 -10.78 0.79 -24.50
CA GLY A 256 -10.37 -0.60 -24.34
C GLY A 256 -8.90 -0.88 -24.65
N LYS A 257 -8.03 0.15 -24.70
CA LYS A 257 -6.59 -0.01 -24.92
C LYS A 257 -5.87 -0.24 -23.60
N TYR A 258 -6.04 -1.42 -23.06
CA TYR A 258 -5.39 -1.92 -21.84
C TYR A 258 -5.30 -3.43 -21.87
N SER A 259 -4.53 -4.01 -20.98
CA SER A 259 -4.50 -5.45 -20.75
C SER A 259 -4.68 -5.80 -19.28
N THR A 260 -5.22 -6.99 -19.04
CA THR A 260 -5.34 -7.56 -17.69
C THR A 260 -4.80 -8.98 -17.64
N ILE A 261 -4.18 -9.32 -16.50
CA ILE A 261 -3.74 -10.68 -16.19
C ILE A 261 -4.36 -11.05 -14.85
N ARG A 262 -5.39 -11.91 -14.89
CA ARG A 262 -6.01 -12.43 -13.67
C ARG A 262 -5.15 -13.53 -13.09
N MET A 263 -4.98 -13.54 -11.77
CA MET A 263 -4.27 -14.54 -10.99
C MET A 263 -5.21 -15.07 -9.92
N THR A 264 -5.21 -16.39 -9.70
CA THR A 264 -6.03 -17.03 -8.67
C THR A 264 -5.19 -17.98 -7.84
N TRP A 265 -5.36 -17.93 -6.52
CA TRP A 265 -4.76 -18.84 -5.55
C TRP A 265 -5.81 -19.79 -5.00
N ASN A 266 -5.56 -21.09 -5.12
CA ASN A 266 -6.32 -22.13 -4.42
C ASN A 266 -5.46 -22.64 -3.26
N ASP A 267 -5.84 -22.27 -2.05
CA ASP A 267 -5.05 -22.54 -0.86
C ASP A 267 -4.96 -24.04 -0.54
N LYS A 268 -6.09 -24.73 -0.65
CA LYS A 268 -6.16 -26.20 -0.39
C LYS A 268 -5.28 -26.99 -1.35
N GLU A 269 -5.26 -26.60 -2.62
CA GLU A 269 -4.45 -27.26 -3.64
C GLU A 269 -3.02 -26.73 -3.67
N ARG A 270 -2.71 -25.65 -2.94
CA ARG A 270 -1.44 -24.93 -3.02
C ARG A 270 -1.10 -24.55 -4.46
N LYS A 271 -2.09 -24.07 -5.19
CA LYS A 271 -1.99 -23.82 -6.63
C LYS A 271 -2.25 -22.38 -6.98
N LEU A 272 -1.25 -21.74 -7.57
CA LEU A 272 -1.38 -20.46 -8.27
C LEU A 272 -1.71 -20.72 -9.74
N THR A 273 -2.76 -20.07 -10.24
CA THR A 273 -3.06 -20.04 -11.67
C THR A 273 -2.91 -18.61 -12.18
N ILE A 274 -2.02 -18.41 -13.14
CA ILE A 274 -1.92 -17.17 -13.93
C ILE A 274 -2.74 -17.41 -15.19
N HIS A 275 -3.83 -16.66 -15.36
CA HIS A 275 -4.76 -16.84 -16.47
C HIS A 275 -4.23 -16.19 -17.76
N PRO A 276 -4.81 -16.51 -18.93
CA PRO A 276 -4.44 -15.86 -20.18
C PRO A 276 -4.65 -14.34 -20.08
N ARG A 277 -3.70 -13.58 -20.63
CA ARG A 277 -3.83 -12.13 -20.75
C ARG A 277 -5.04 -11.76 -21.60
N GLN A 278 -5.80 -10.75 -21.16
CA GLN A 278 -6.95 -10.21 -21.86
C GLN A 278 -6.61 -8.77 -22.31
N GLY A 279 -7.10 -8.40 -23.50
CA GLY A 279 -6.90 -7.07 -24.06
C GLY A 279 -5.52 -6.84 -24.68
N ASN A 280 -5.33 -5.65 -25.20
CA ASN A 280 -4.07 -5.20 -25.79
C ASN A 280 -3.99 -3.67 -25.82
N TYR A 281 -2.78 -3.15 -25.88
CA TYR A 281 -2.48 -1.73 -26.06
C TYR A 281 -1.12 -1.56 -26.77
N ASN A 282 -0.82 -0.37 -27.23
CA ASN A 282 0.45 -0.09 -27.90
C ASN A 282 1.61 -0.10 -26.89
N GLY A 283 2.69 -0.79 -27.19
CA GLY A 283 3.83 -0.94 -26.28
C GLY A 283 3.67 -2.04 -25.22
N MET A 284 2.57 -2.82 -25.26
CA MET A 284 2.33 -3.90 -24.31
C MET A 284 3.46 -4.93 -24.29
N LEU A 285 3.91 -5.27 -23.07
CA LEU A 285 4.89 -6.34 -22.86
C LEU A 285 4.36 -7.68 -23.38
N GLN A 286 5.10 -8.34 -24.27
CA GLN A 286 4.72 -9.64 -24.83
C GLN A 286 5.03 -10.78 -23.85
N GLU A 287 6.12 -10.67 -23.14
CA GLU A 287 6.59 -11.64 -22.15
C GLU A 287 7.06 -10.93 -20.88
N ARG A 288 7.05 -11.64 -19.75
CA ARG A 288 7.56 -11.18 -18.45
C ARG A 288 7.95 -12.33 -17.56
N LYS A 289 8.74 -12.02 -16.55
CA LYS A 289 9.07 -12.93 -15.45
C LYS A 289 8.21 -12.62 -14.23
N PHE A 290 7.75 -13.68 -13.59
CA PHE A 290 7.17 -13.60 -12.26
C PHE A 290 8.04 -14.40 -11.29
N HIS A 291 8.50 -13.73 -10.26
CA HIS A 291 9.19 -14.32 -9.12
C HIS A 291 8.16 -14.59 -8.01
N ILE A 292 7.76 -15.84 -7.87
CA ILE A 292 6.73 -16.23 -6.91
C ILE A 292 7.34 -16.40 -5.53
N VAL A 293 6.80 -15.71 -4.54
CA VAL A 293 7.12 -15.90 -3.12
C VAL A 293 5.89 -16.41 -2.42
N LEU A 294 5.97 -17.61 -1.84
CA LEU A 294 4.96 -18.11 -0.94
C LEU A 294 5.34 -17.66 0.47
N VAL A 295 4.64 -16.65 0.97
CA VAL A 295 4.97 -16.03 2.27
C VAL A 295 4.74 -17.02 3.40
N ASN A 296 5.70 -17.12 4.30
CA ASN A 296 5.66 -17.90 5.53
C ASN A 296 6.23 -17.05 6.68
N GLY A 297 6.26 -17.57 7.89
CA GLY A 297 6.69 -16.82 9.09
C GLY A 297 8.13 -16.30 9.11
N GLN A 298 8.87 -16.41 7.99
CA GLN A 298 10.24 -15.90 7.85
C GLN A 298 10.42 -15.04 6.58
N ASP A 299 9.35 -14.91 5.78
CA ASP A 299 9.37 -14.23 4.47
C ASP A 299 8.60 -12.91 4.49
N GLY A 300 8.70 -12.15 5.55
CA GLY A 300 8.17 -10.78 5.58
C GLY A 300 8.70 -9.96 4.43
N LEU A 301 7.99 -8.94 3.98
CA LEU A 301 8.47 -8.01 2.98
C LEU A 301 9.49 -7.05 3.60
N GLY A 302 10.63 -7.58 4.05
CA GLY A 302 11.83 -6.78 4.07
C GLY A 302 12.12 -6.35 2.63
N LEU A 303 12.47 -5.09 2.42
CA LEU A 303 12.77 -4.57 1.08
C LEU A 303 13.90 -5.34 0.38
N ASP A 304 14.67 -6.10 1.12
CA ASP A 304 15.88 -6.78 0.67
C ASP A 304 15.76 -8.31 0.58
N ASN A 305 14.56 -8.87 0.81
CA ASN A 305 14.40 -10.32 0.71
C ASN A 305 14.22 -10.75 -0.74
N GLU A 306 15.28 -11.29 -1.35
CA GLU A 306 15.32 -11.81 -2.71
C GLU A 306 15.02 -13.32 -2.81
N SER A 307 14.58 -13.97 -1.73
CA SER A 307 14.25 -15.39 -1.79
C SER A 307 12.95 -15.61 -2.58
N TYR A 308 13.06 -16.42 -3.65
CA TYR A 308 11.92 -16.79 -4.47
C TYR A 308 11.61 -18.26 -4.33
N THR A 309 10.32 -18.60 -4.25
CA THR A 309 9.91 -20.00 -4.23
C THR A 309 10.00 -20.62 -5.63
N VAL A 310 9.56 -19.89 -6.65
CA VAL A 310 9.55 -20.35 -8.06
C VAL A 310 9.68 -19.14 -9.00
N ASN A 311 10.42 -19.31 -10.09
CA ASN A 311 10.47 -18.36 -11.20
C ASN A 311 9.64 -18.85 -12.38
N VAL A 312 8.89 -17.95 -13.02
CA VAL A 312 7.94 -18.29 -14.09
C VAL A 312 8.08 -17.29 -15.24
N GLU A 313 8.30 -17.81 -16.45
CA GLU A 313 8.21 -17.04 -17.69
C GLU A 313 6.75 -17.05 -18.17
N TYR A 314 6.18 -15.85 -18.38
CA TYR A 314 4.80 -15.69 -18.81
C TYR A 314 4.72 -15.00 -20.16
N GLN A 315 4.05 -15.65 -21.12
CA GLN A 315 3.88 -15.20 -22.51
C GLN A 315 2.40 -15.05 -22.90
N GLY A 316 1.58 -14.55 -21.98
CA GLY A 316 0.16 -14.33 -22.22
C GLY A 316 -0.73 -15.59 -22.20
N LYS A 317 -0.20 -16.77 -21.93
CA LYS A 317 -0.93 -18.04 -21.87
C LYS A 317 -1.15 -18.48 -20.41
N LYS A 318 -2.16 -19.35 -20.20
CA LYS A 318 -2.43 -19.90 -18.87
C LYS A 318 -1.26 -20.74 -18.35
N ILE A 319 -0.88 -20.49 -17.10
CA ILE A 319 0.11 -21.25 -16.36
C ILE A 319 -0.49 -21.70 -15.03
N ASN A 320 -0.27 -22.97 -14.65
CA ASN A 320 -0.60 -23.50 -13.33
C ASN A 320 0.70 -23.86 -12.60
N ILE A 321 0.85 -23.36 -11.39
CA ILE A 321 2.04 -23.53 -10.58
C ILE A 321 1.60 -24.15 -9.26
N LYS A 322 2.14 -25.29 -8.93
CA LYS A 322 1.96 -25.91 -7.61
C LYS A 322 3.11 -25.48 -6.73
N LEU A 323 2.78 -24.88 -5.60
CA LEU A 323 3.75 -24.43 -4.60
C LEU A 323 3.87 -25.46 -3.47
N PRO A 324 4.99 -25.49 -2.74
CA PRO A 324 5.23 -26.44 -1.66
C PRO A 324 4.26 -26.31 -0.49
#